data_eca5fd2cbe4292a3c8acafc1a5df8043
#
_entry.id   eca5fd2cbe4292a3c8acafc1a5df8043
#
_cell.length_a   1.000
_cell.length_b   1.000
_cell.length_c   1.000
_cell.angle_alpha   90.00
_cell.angle_beta   90.00
_cell.angle_gamma   90.00
#
_symmetry.space_group_name_H-M   'P 1'
#
loop_
_entity.id
_entity.type
_entity.pdbx_description
1 polymer ?
#
loop_
_entity_poly.entity_id
_entity_poly.type
_entity_poly.pdbx_seq_one_letter_code
_entity_poly.pdbx_strand_id
1 'polypeptide(L)'
;MGSGLSRIRKDKKMNIVLLSGGSGQRLWPLSNDIRSKQFIKIFHKEDGTLESMVQRVYRQIRSIDPDANVTIATSKSQVSAIHNQLGENVGISVEPCRRDTFPAIALAAAYLKDKKHLPLDEAIVICPVDPYVDSDYFEALDALGKRAAESSANLVLMGIEPTYPSAKYGYIIPKSLDNISSVSMFKEKPTEEVAQTYITQGALWNGGVCLHFDLAMYWKEHIS
;
A
#
# COMPACT_ATOMS: atom_id res chain seq x y z
N MET A 1 -6.38 -16.11 41.40
CA MET A 1 -7.40 -15.10 41.03
C MET A 1 -6.69 -13.85 40.52
N GLY A 2 -6.80 -13.54 39.27
CA GLY A 2 -6.17 -12.38 38.63
C GLY A 2 -6.65 -12.36 37.20
N SER A 3 -7.80 -11.74 37.01
CA SER A 3 -8.43 -11.55 35.70
C SER A 3 -7.55 -10.64 34.83
N GLY A 4 -6.80 -11.24 33.94
CA GLY A 4 -6.18 -10.57 32.81
C GLY A 4 -7.27 -10.17 31.81
N LEU A 5 -8.01 -9.11 32.09
CA LEU A 5 -8.88 -8.44 31.14
C LEU A 5 -7.99 -7.98 29.97
N SER A 6 -8.15 -8.63 28.84
CA SER A 6 -7.67 -8.17 27.55
C SER A 6 -8.13 -6.71 27.39
N ARG A 7 -7.19 -5.76 27.50
CA ARG A 7 -7.41 -4.40 27.04
C ARG A 7 -7.72 -4.50 25.56
N ILE A 8 -9.00 -4.44 25.21
CA ILE A 8 -9.47 -4.16 23.84
C ILE A 8 -8.76 -2.86 23.47
N ARG A 9 -7.76 -2.92 22.64
CA ARG A 9 -7.07 -1.73 22.08
C ARG A 9 -8.09 -1.03 21.20
N LYS A 10 -8.75 -0.03 21.77
CA LYS A 10 -9.61 0.88 21.07
C LYS A 10 -8.77 1.61 20.00
N ASP A 11 -9.18 1.49 18.75
CA ASP A 11 -8.80 2.34 17.63
C ASP A 11 -7.30 2.55 17.37
N LYS A 12 -6.58 1.50 16.93
CA LYS A 12 -5.27 1.68 16.30
C LYS A 12 -5.47 2.41 14.97
N LYS A 13 -4.80 3.54 14.81
CA LYS A 13 -4.76 4.31 13.55
C LYS A 13 -4.10 3.47 12.46
N MET A 14 -4.63 3.57 11.25
CA MET A 14 -3.98 2.96 10.09
C MET A 14 -2.63 3.63 9.83
N ASN A 15 -1.55 2.84 9.76
CA ASN A 15 -0.25 3.29 9.26
C ASN A 15 -0.13 2.84 7.81
N ILE A 16 -0.18 3.79 6.87
CA ILE A 16 -0.16 3.47 5.44
C ILE A 16 0.99 4.18 4.73
N VAL A 17 1.70 3.42 3.91
CA VAL A 17 2.74 3.92 3.00
C VAL A 17 2.21 3.86 1.58
N LEU A 18 2.09 5.02 0.94
CA LEU A 18 1.74 5.16 -0.46
C LEU A 18 3.00 5.16 -1.32
N LEU A 19 3.11 4.19 -2.22
CA LEU A 19 4.25 4.11 -3.14
C LEU A 19 4.00 5.02 -4.35
N SER A 20 4.81 6.07 -4.47
CA SER A 20 4.73 7.09 -5.53
C SER A 20 5.96 7.09 -6.45
N GLY A 21 6.46 5.90 -6.81
CA GLY A 21 7.72 5.74 -7.55
C GLY A 21 7.64 5.85 -9.08
N GLY A 22 6.48 6.06 -9.69
CA GLY A 22 6.30 6.04 -11.15
C GLY A 22 6.88 7.27 -11.86
N SER A 23 7.64 7.09 -12.98
CA SER A 23 8.15 8.20 -13.81
C SER A 23 7.09 8.91 -14.66
N GLY A 24 5.90 8.30 -14.77
CA GLY A 24 4.79 8.88 -15.53
C GLY A 24 4.99 9.01 -17.05
N GLN A 25 6.09 8.52 -17.61
CA GLN A 25 6.47 8.72 -19.03
C GLN A 25 5.41 8.24 -20.04
N ARG A 26 4.55 7.31 -19.66
CA ARG A 26 3.48 6.77 -20.54
C ARG A 26 2.39 7.77 -20.90
N LEU A 27 2.28 8.90 -20.19
CA LEU A 27 1.31 9.96 -20.48
C LEU A 27 1.97 11.22 -21.06
N TRP A 28 3.18 11.11 -21.62
CA TRP A 28 3.81 12.25 -22.30
C TRP A 28 2.90 12.74 -23.44
N PRO A 29 2.69 14.06 -23.66
CA PRO A 29 3.37 15.20 -23.00
C PRO A 29 2.70 15.69 -21.69
N LEU A 30 1.62 15.06 -21.22
CA LEU A 30 0.91 15.48 -20.02
C LEU A 30 1.71 15.23 -18.73
N SER A 31 2.60 14.23 -18.75
CA SER A 31 3.47 13.88 -17.63
C SER A 31 4.94 13.88 -18.02
N ASN A 32 5.80 14.21 -17.06
CA ASN A 32 7.26 14.15 -17.15
C ASN A 32 7.84 13.80 -15.76
N ASP A 33 9.17 13.77 -15.62
CA ASP A 33 9.85 13.40 -14.37
C ASP A 33 9.53 14.33 -13.20
N ILE A 34 9.18 15.59 -13.46
CA ILE A 34 8.79 16.57 -12.44
C ILE A 34 7.27 16.49 -12.19
N ARG A 35 6.49 16.39 -13.27
CA ARG A 35 5.03 16.30 -13.23
C ARG A 35 4.59 14.87 -13.55
N SER A 36 4.76 13.97 -12.60
CA SER A 36 4.32 12.59 -12.75
C SER A 36 2.79 12.48 -12.81
N LYS A 37 2.29 11.41 -13.46
CA LYS A 37 0.86 11.18 -13.74
C LYS A 37 -0.06 11.34 -12.52
N GLN A 38 0.39 10.90 -11.35
CA GLN A 38 -0.39 10.92 -10.11
C GLN A 38 -0.67 12.32 -9.57
N PHE A 39 0.01 13.37 -10.07
CA PHE A 39 -0.19 14.78 -9.68
C PHE A 39 -1.02 15.57 -10.69
N ILE A 40 -1.44 14.96 -11.80
CA ILE A 40 -2.27 15.64 -12.80
C ILE A 40 -3.72 15.62 -12.29
N LYS A 41 -4.34 16.82 -12.22
CA LYS A 41 -5.74 16.97 -11.80
C LYS A 41 -6.67 16.68 -12.96
N ILE A 42 -7.22 15.47 -13.01
CA ILE A 42 -8.12 14.98 -14.08
C ILE A 42 -9.39 14.31 -13.54
N PHE A 43 -9.49 14.10 -12.22
CA PHE A 43 -10.64 13.47 -11.62
C PHE A 43 -11.60 14.51 -11.07
N HIS A 44 -12.87 14.38 -11.41
CA HIS A 44 -13.92 15.25 -10.87
C HIS A 44 -14.33 14.79 -9.48
N LYS A 45 -14.41 15.75 -8.54
CA LYS A 45 -15.08 15.58 -7.27
C LYS A 45 -16.57 15.91 -7.40
N GLU A 46 -17.35 15.57 -6.39
CA GLU A 46 -18.79 15.85 -6.34
C GLU A 46 -19.11 17.37 -6.42
N ASP A 47 -18.21 18.22 -5.91
CA ASP A 47 -18.31 19.68 -5.97
C ASP A 47 -17.94 20.28 -7.34
N GLY A 48 -17.63 19.44 -8.34
CA GLY A 48 -17.22 19.84 -9.68
C GLY A 48 -15.77 20.28 -9.80
N THR A 49 -15.01 20.38 -8.72
CA THR A 49 -13.57 20.68 -8.76
C THR A 49 -12.75 19.48 -9.18
N LEU A 50 -11.55 19.72 -9.72
CA LEU A 50 -10.64 18.67 -10.15
C LEU A 50 -9.64 18.29 -9.05
N GLU A 51 -9.46 17.01 -8.86
CA GLU A 51 -8.40 16.44 -8.01
C GLU A 51 -7.44 15.57 -8.82
N SER A 52 -6.23 15.39 -8.29
CA SER A 52 -5.25 14.43 -8.80
C SER A 52 -5.47 13.06 -8.17
N MET A 53 -4.81 12.02 -8.73
CA MET A 53 -4.89 10.68 -8.16
C MET A 53 -4.39 10.64 -6.71
N VAL A 54 -3.26 11.31 -6.41
CA VAL A 54 -2.74 11.35 -5.03
C VAL A 54 -3.71 12.04 -4.07
N GLN A 55 -4.40 13.10 -4.51
CA GLN A 55 -5.43 13.77 -3.70
C GLN A 55 -6.65 12.87 -3.49
N ARG A 56 -7.10 12.17 -4.54
CA ARG A 56 -8.21 11.22 -4.46
C ARG A 56 -7.93 10.09 -3.46
N VAL A 57 -6.80 9.41 -3.61
CA VAL A 57 -6.39 8.31 -2.71
C VAL A 57 -6.25 8.81 -1.27
N TYR A 58 -5.59 9.95 -1.06
CA TYR A 58 -5.45 10.55 0.27
C TYR A 58 -6.81 10.87 0.91
N ARG A 59 -7.74 11.47 0.16
CA ARG A 59 -9.09 11.78 0.62
C ARG A 59 -9.88 10.52 0.97
N GLN A 60 -9.81 9.46 0.14
CA GLN A 60 -10.48 8.19 0.39
C GLN A 60 -9.94 7.50 1.66
N ILE A 61 -8.63 7.49 1.87
CA ILE A 61 -8.04 6.98 3.12
C ILE A 61 -8.57 7.76 4.32
N ARG A 62 -8.57 9.09 4.25
CA ARG A 62 -9.06 9.97 5.32
C ARG A 62 -10.55 9.85 5.59
N SER A 63 -11.35 9.40 4.62
CA SER A 63 -12.78 9.14 4.85
C SER A 63 -13.01 7.85 5.64
N ILE A 64 -12.12 6.86 5.56
CA ILE A 64 -12.18 5.61 6.32
C ILE A 64 -11.55 5.77 7.71
N ASP A 65 -10.35 6.34 7.76
CA ASP A 65 -9.64 6.65 9.02
C ASP A 65 -9.16 8.10 9.00
N PRO A 66 -9.90 9.03 9.63
CA PRO A 66 -9.52 10.46 9.69
C PRO A 66 -8.17 10.70 10.35
N ASP A 67 -7.73 9.78 11.21
CA ASP A 67 -6.48 9.86 11.96
C ASP A 67 -5.35 9.03 11.36
N ALA A 68 -5.55 8.40 10.19
CA ALA A 68 -4.54 7.57 9.53
C ALA A 68 -3.18 8.26 9.42
N ASN A 69 -2.11 7.56 9.72
CA ASN A 69 -0.74 8.00 9.49
C ASN A 69 -0.35 7.73 8.03
N VAL A 70 -0.52 8.71 7.16
CA VAL A 70 -0.19 8.57 5.75
C VAL A 70 1.25 9.03 5.49
N THR A 71 2.07 8.16 4.92
CA THR A 71 3.43 8.45 4.47
C THR A 71 3.54 8.15 2.98
N ILE A 72 4.17 9.04 2.22
CA ILE A 72 4.39 8.85 0.78
C ILE A 72 5.87 8.54 0.54
N ALA A 73 6.15 7.36 -0.01
CA ALA A 73 7.47 6.99 -0.51
C ALA A 73 7.63 7.56 -1.92
N THR A 74 8.61 8.44 -2.12
CA THR A 74 8.71 9.25 -3.34
C THR A 74 10.15 9.68 -3.62
N SER A 75 10.38 10.21 -4.83
CA SER A 75 11.65 10.84 -5.20
C SER A 75 11.70 12.32 -4.75
N LYS A 76 12.93 12.84 -4.63
CA LYS A 76 13.16 14.25 -4.24
C LYS A 76 12.43 15.25 -5.16
N SER A 77 12.33 14.98 -6.45
CA SER A 77 11.67 15.87 -7.44
C SER A 77 10.16 16.02 -7.21
N GLN A 78 9.51 15.10 -6.49
CA GLN A 78 8.07 15.08 -6.28
C GLN A 78 7.63 15.70 -4.94
N VAL A 79 8.54 15.96 -4.02
CA VAL A 79 8.26 16.45 -2.66
C VAL A 79 7.42 17.73 -2.69
N SER A 80 7.82 18.73 -3.48
CA SER A 80 7.08 19.99 -3.58
C SER A 80 5.66 19.81 -4.13
N ALA A 81 5.47 18.90 -5.09
CA ALA A 81 4.14 18.59 -5.62
C ALA A 81 3.23 17.94 -4.56
N ILE A 82 3.78 17.09 -3.72
CA ILE A 82 3.06 16.45 -2.62
C ILE A 82 2.63 17.51 -1.59
N HIS A 83 3.55 18.34 -1.11
CA HIS A 83 3.22 19.41 -0.15
C HIS A 83 2.19 20.39 -0.70
N ASN A 84 2.32 20.78 -1.97
CA ASN A 84 1.36 21.69 -2.62
C ASN A 84 -0.05 21.08 -2.75
N GLN A 85 -0.18 19.76 -2.82
CA GLN A 85 -1.48 19.10 -3.04
C GLN A 85 -2.09 18.52 -1.77
N LEU A 86 -1.28 18.08 -0.82
CA LEU A 86 -1.73 17.40 0.40
C LEU A 86 -1.41 18.17 1.69
N GLY A 87 -0.62 19.25 1.61
CA GLY A 87 -0.18 20.02 2.77
C GLY A 87 1.06 19.42 3.46
N GLU A 88 1.51 20.09 4.50
CA GLU A 88 2.76 19.76 5.21
C GLU A 88 2.63 18.60 6.23
N ASN A 89 1.40 18.19 6.55
CA ASN A 89 1.14 17.19 7.59
C ASN A 89 1.29 15.74 7.12
N VAL A 90 1.50 15.53 5.81
CA VAL A 90 1.75 14.19 5.25
C VAL A 90 3.20 13.76 5.49
N GLY A 91 3.40 12.49 5.89
CA GLY A 91 4.74 11.93 6.00
C GLY A 91 5.39 11.77 4.61
N ILE A 92 6.68 12.06 4.49
CA ILE A 92 7.41 11.86 3.23
C ILE A 92 8.69 11.08 3.49
N SER A 93 8.79 9.90 2.86
CA SER A 93 10.01 9.11 2.77
C SER A 93 10.65 9.33 1.41
N VAL A 94 11.80 10.01 1.37
CA VAL A 94 12.47 10.40 0.12
C VAL A 94 13.50 9.35 -0.27
N GLU A 95 13.27 8.72 -1.43
CA GLU A 95 14.24 7.81 -2.03
C GLU A 95 15.41 8.60 -2.66
N PRO A 96 16.66 8.29 -2.30
CA PRO A 96 17.83 8.93 -2.91
C PRO A 96 18.00 8.56 -4.40
N CYS A 97 17.59 7.34 -4.76
CA CYS A 97 17.53 6.84 -6.13
C CYS A 97 16.47 5.75 -6.22
N ARG A 98 15.92 5.55 -7.41
CA ARG A 98 14.92 4.51 -7.67
C ARG A 98 15.59 3.14 -7.69
N ARG A 99 15.09 2.23 -6.87
CA ARG A 99 15.56 0.85 -6.75
C ARG A 99 14.42 -0.16 -6.64
N ASP A 100 13.29 0.12 -7.29
CA ASP A 100 12.09 -0.71 -7.28
C ASP A 100 11.33 -0.71 -5.93
N THR A 101 10.35 -1.57 -5.78
CA THR A 101 9.34 -1.55 -4.72
C THR A 101 9.93 -1.86 -3.34
N PHE A 102 10.75 -2.91 -3.24
CA PHE A 102 11.26 -3.38 -1.96
C PHE A 102 12.13 -2.35 -1.21
N PRO A 103 13.14 -1.73 -1.84
CA PRO A 103 13.94 -0.69 -1.19
C PRO A 103 13.11 0.54 -0.77
N ALA A 104 12.08 0.90 -1.53
CA ALA A 104 11.17 1.98 -1.17
C ALA A 104 10.40 1.66 0.12
N ILE A 105 9.89 0.43 0.26
CA ILE A 105 9.20 -0.05 1.46
C ILE A 105 10.15 -0.05 2.66
N ALA A 106 11.34 -0.62 2.51
CA ALA A 106 12.32 -0.70 3.58
C ALA A 106 12.77 0.69 4.08
N LEU A 107 12.97 1.65 3.17
CA LEU A 107 13.29 3.04 3.50
C LEU A 107 12.13 3.72 4.22
N ALA A 108 10.90 3.52 3.75
CA ALA A 108 9.72 4.09 4.39
C ALA A 108 9.50 3.51 5.80
N ALA A 109 9.75 2.22 6.01
CA ALA A 109 9.72 1.61 7.33
C ALA A 109 10.79 2.21 8.25
N ALA A 110 12.04 2.37 7.79
CA ALA A 110 13.09 3.04 8.55
C ALA A 110 12.70 4.49 8.90
N TYR A 111 12.12 5.24 7.97
CA TYR A 111 11.59 6.58 8.22
C TYR A 111 10.50 6.58 9.31
N LEU A 112 9.55 5.65 9.24
CA LEU A 112 8.48 5.53 10.23
C LEU A 112 9.04 5.24 11.63
N LYS A 113 10.04 4.37 11.73
CA LYS A 113 10.72 4.09 13.00
C LYS A 113 11.52 5.29 13.54
N ASP A 114 12.46 5.77 12.72
CA ASP A 114 13.50 6.69 13.18
C ASP A 114 13.00 8.15 13.29
N LYS A 115 12.01 8.54 12.48
CA LYS A 115 11.48 9.91 12.43
C LYS A 115 10.07 10.04 12.99
N LYS A 116 9.24 9.03 12.84
CA LYS A 116 7.85 9.03 13.35
C LYS A 116 7.71 8.24 14.65
N HIS A 117 8.76 7.54 15.08
CA HIS A 117 8.80 6.74 16.32
C HIS A 117 7.68 5.70 16.39
N LEU A 118 7.31 5.14 15.23
CA LEU A 118 6.31 4.09 15.16
C LEU A 118 6.81 2.85 15.93
N PRO A 119 6.01 2.30 16.87
CA PRO A 119 6.36 1.08 17.59
C PRO A 119 6.57 -0.11 16.65
N LEU A 120 7.49 -1.02 16.99
CA LEU A 120 7.83 -2.17 16.14
C LEU A 120 6.69 -3.20 16.01
N ASP A 121 5.77 -3.23 16.97
CA ASP A 121 4.59 -4.10 16.98
C ASP A 121 3.39 -3.53 16.20
N GLU A 122 3.58 -2.41 15.50
CA GLU A 122 2.57 -1.85 14.62
C GLU A 122 2.61 -2.51 13.24
N ALA A 123 1.46 -2.55 12.57
CA ALA A 123 1.35 -2.99 11.20
C ALA A 123 1.46 -1.80 10.23
N ILE A 124 2.08 -2.01 9.08
CA ILE A 124 2.19 -1.01 8.01
C ILE A 124 1.49 -1.55 6.76
N VAL A 125 0.48 -0.84 6.30
CA VAL A 125 -0.19 -1.10 5.03
C VAL A 125 0.60 -0.46 3.90
N ILE A 126 0.89 -1.21 2.85
CA ILE A 126 1.57 -0.72 1.65
C ILE A 126 0.56 -0.68 0.51
N CYS A 127 0.44 0.48 -0.12
CA CYS A 127 -0.51 0.70 -1.21
C CYS A 127 0.16 1.52 -2.31
N PRO A 128 -0.03 1.21 -3.60
CA PRO A 128 0.35 2.12 -4.67
C PRO A 128 -0.47 3.41 -4.60
N VAL A 129 0.09 4.53 -5.09
CA VAL A 129 -0.58 5.84 -5.07
C VAL A 129 -1.58 6.01 -6.21
N ASP A 130 -1.68 5.05 -7.13
CA ASP A 130 -2.41 5.17 -8.39
C ASP A 130 -3.55 4.16 -8.63
N PRO A 131 -4.13 3.47 -7.63
CA PRO A 131 -5.32 2.66 -7.88
C PRO A 131 -6.53 3.57 -8.15
N TYR A 132 -7.25 3.27 -9.23
CA TYR A 132 -8.55 3.88 -9.49
C TYR A 132 -9.63 2.91 -8.99
N VAL A 133 -10.03 3.09 -7.74
CA VAL A 133 -10.89 2.18 -6.99
C VAL A 133 -11.93 2.97 -6.20
N ASP A 134 -12.96 2.30 -5.73
CA ASP A 134 -13.97 2.84 -4.84
C ASP A 134 -13.56 2.73 -3.36
N SER A 135 -14.38 3.25 -2.46
CA SER A 135 -14.13 3.27 -1.01
C SER A 135 -13.92 1.89 -0.41
N ASP A 136 -14.64 0.88 -0.92
CA ASP A 136 -14.59 -0.52 -0.43
C ASP A 136 -13.16 -1.09 -0.45
N TYR A 137 -12.34 -0.67 -1.42
CA TYR A 137 -10.93 -1.04 -1.45
C TYR A 137 -10.15 -0.52 -0.22
N PHE A 138 -10.42 0.70 0.20
CA PHE A 138 -9.75 1.29 1.37
C PHE A 138 -10.30 0.75 2.69
N GLU A 139 -11.59 0.38 2.74
CA GLU A 139 -12.17 -0.39 3.85
C GLU A 139 -11.49 -1.75 3.98
N ALA A 140 -11.25 -2.44 2.86
CA ALA A 140 -10.52 -3.69 2.85
C ALA A 140 -9.05 -3.53 3.28
N LEU A 141 -8.38 -2.41 2.92
CA LEU A 141 -7.03 -2.09 3.40
C LEU A 141 -7.00 -1.82 4.92
N ASP A 142 -8.00 -1.13 5.46
CA ASP A 142 -8.12 -0.92 6.91
C ASP A 142 -8.34 -2.27 7.63
N ALA A 143 -9.22 -3.11 7.13
CA ALA A 143 -9.44 -4.47 7.64
C ALA A 143 -8.16 -5.32 7.55
N LEU A 144 -7.39 -5.20 6.46
CA LEU A 144 -6.07 -5.86 6.29
C LEU A 144 -5.11 -5.43 7.40
N GLY A 145 -5.01 -4.13 7.68
CA GLY A 145 -4.15 -3.58 8.74
C GLY A 145 -4.55 -4.10 10.12
N LYS A 146 -5.85 -4.11 10.44
CA LYS A 146 -6.39 -4.65 11.68
C LYS A 146 -6.08 -6.15 11.81
N ARG A 147 -6.29 -6.90 10.74
CA ARG A 147 -6.01 -8.34 10.70
C ARG A 147 -4.52 -8.64 10.86
N ALA A 148 -3.65 -7.86 10.25
CA ALA A 148 -2.21 -8.01 10.41
C ALA A 148 -1.78 -7.78 11.87
N ALA A 149 -2.31 -6.77 12.53
CA ALA A 149 -2.01 -6.47 13.94
C ALA A 149 -2.47 -7.57 14.93
N GLU A 150 -3.45 -8.40 14.55
CA GLU A 150 -3.95 -9.53 15.34
C GLU A 150 -3.29 -10.87 14.97
N SER A 151 -2.60 -10.93 13.83
CA SER A 151 -2.00 -12.15 13.29
C SER A 151 -0.58 -12.33 13.80
N SER A 152 -0.14 -13.59 13.88
CA SER A 152 1.27 -13.94 14.02
C SER A 152 2.02 -13.98 12.67
N ALA A 153 1.34 -13.72 11.57
CA ALA A 153 1.95 -13.69 10.24
C ALA A 153 2.72 -12.39 10.03
N ASN A 154 3.98 -12.48 9.62
CA ASN A 154 4.82 -11.31 9.32
C ASN A 154 4.35 -10.53 8.08
N LEU A 155 3.60 -11.21 7.20
CA LEU A 155 3.08 -10.64 5.94
C LEU A 155 1.64 -11.09 5.75
N VAL A 156 0.75 -10.14 5.51
CA VAL A 156 -0.66 -10.38 5.16
C VAL A 156 -0.93 -9.74 3.81
N LEU A 157 -1.55 -10.48 2.90
CA LEU A 157 -1.85 -10.04 1.54
C LEU A 157 -3.35 -9.87 1.37
N MET A 158 -3.75 -8.85 0.63
CA MET A 158 -5.13 -8.69 0.17
C MET A 158 -5.24 -9.25 -1.24
N GLY A 159 -6.10 -10.24 -1.41
CA GLY A 159 -6.42 -10.83 -2.71
C GLY A 159 -7.63 -10.16 -3.34
N ILE A 160 -7.55 -9.89 -4.63
CA ILE A 160 -8.66 -9.42 -5.47
C ILE A 160 -9.01 -10.52 -6.45
N GLU A 161 -10.31 -10.79 -6.62
CA GLU A 161 -10.79 -11.80 -7.56
C GLU A 161 -10.44 -11.41 -9.01
N PRO A 162 -9.73 -12.26 -9.76
CA PRO A 162 -9.33 -11.97 -11.13
C PRO A 162 -10.55 -12.03 -12.08
N THR A 163 -10.70 -11.01 -12.90
CA THR A 163 -11.74 -10.98 -13.95
C THR A 163 -11.25 -11.49 -15.30
N TYR A 164 -9.94 -11.63 -15.49
CA TYR A 164 -9.30 -12.18 -16.70
C TYR A 164 -7.86 -12.65 -16.39
N PRO A 165 -7.26 -13.53 -17.21
CA PRO A 165 -5.85 -13.89 -17.05
C PRO A 165 -4.96 -12.73 -17.49
N SER A 166 -4.12 -12.24 -16.58
CA SER A 166 -3.25 -11.10 -16.84
C SER A 166 -1.78 -11.45 -16.57
N ALA A 167 -0.91 -11.17 -17.50
CA ALA A 167 0.54 -11.25 -17.33
C ALA A 167 1.14 -10.03 -16.59
N LYS A 168 0.31 -9.11 -16.07
CA LYS A 168 0.76 -7.83 -15.48
C LYS A 168 0.72 -7.80 -13.96
N TYR A 169 0.02 -8.76 -13.32
CA TYR A 169 -0.22 -8.81 -11.90
C TYR A 169 0.49 -9.99 -11.22
N GLY A 170 0.76 -9.84 -9.93
CA GLY A 170 1.13 -10.94 -9.06
C GLY A 170 -0.11 -11.76 -8.66
N TYR A 171 0.05 -13.08 -8.57
CA TYR A 171 -1.00 -14.01 -8.18
C TYR A 171 -0.70 -14.61 -6.81
N ILE A 172 -1.70 -14.59 -5.94
CA ILE A 172 -1.69 -15.24 -4.63
C ILE A 172 -2.48 -16.54 -4.79
N ILE A 173 -1.84 -17.67 -4.56
CA ILE A 173 -2.48 -18.99 -4.57
C ILE A 173 -2.73 -19.38 -3.11
N PRO A 174 -4.00 -19.38 -2.64
CA PRO A 174 -4.32 -19.73 -1.26
C PRO A 174 -4.23 -21.24 -1.05
N LYS A 175 -4.08 -21.69 0.19
CA LYS A 175 -4.16 -23.12 0.55
C LYS A 175 -5.60 -23.63 0.64
N SER A 176 -6.55 -22.74 0.91
CA SER A 176 -7.99 -23.01 0.95
C SER A 176 -8.75 -21.85 0.32
N LEU A 177 -10.01 -22.08 -0.05
CA LEU A 177 -10.91 -21.05 -0.60
C LEU A 177 -11.68 -20.27 0.49
N ASP A 178 -11.24 -20.36 1.73
CA ASP A 178 -11.79 -19.57 2.82
C ASP A 178 -11.41 -18.09 2.65
N ASN A 179 -12.22 -17.20 3.22
CA ASN A 179 -11.98 -15.75 3.19
C ASN A 179 -10.61 -15.35 3.80
N ILE A 180 -10.09 -16.17 4.69
CA ILE A 180 -8.75 -16.03 5.28
C ILE A 180 -8.05 -17.38 5.15
N SER A 181 -6.97 -17.40 4.39
CA SER A 181 -6.20 -18.60 4.13
C SER A 181 -4.70 -18.32 4.20
N SER A 182 -3.94 -19.36 4.55
CA SER A 182 -2.50 -19.31 4.34
C SER A 182 -2.18 -19.28 2.85
N VAL A 183 -1.13 -18.56 2.47
CA VAL A 183 -0.62 -18.55 1.10
C VAL A 183 0.14 -19.85 0.81
N SER A 184 -0.25 -20.54 -0.25
CA SER A 184 0.48 -21.71 -0.76
C SER A 184 1.65 -21.29 -1.63
N MET A 185 1.40 -20.33 -2.54
CA MET A 185 2.41 -19.84 -3.46
C MET A 185 2.09 -18.40 -3.88
N PHE A 186 3.12 -17.64 -4.18
CA PHE A 186 3.02 -16.34 -4.86
C PHE A 186 3.75 -16.41 -6.19
N LYS A 187 3.12 -15.90 -7.26
CA LYS A 187 3.71 -15.88 -8.59
C LYS A 187 3.58 -14.49 -9.22
N GLU A 188 4.71 -13.85 -9.44
CA GLU A 188 4.76 -12.54 -10.09
C GLU A 188 4.70 -12.70 -11.61
N LYS A 189 3.79 -11.98 -12.24
CA LYS A 189 3.66 -11.80 -13.69
C LYS A 189 3.84 -13.10 -14.51
N PRO A 190 3.00 -14.12 -14.32
CA PRO A 190 3.05 -15.34 -15.13
C PRO A 190 2.63 -15.03 -16.58
N THR A 191 2.81 -16.00 -17.49
CA THR A 191 2.15 -15.92 -18.81
C THR A 191 0.63 -16.02 -18.66
N GLU A 192 -0.14 -15.58 -19.67
CA GLU A 192 -1.60 -15.61 -19.62
C GLU A 192 -2.15 -17.04 -19.48
N GLU A 193 -1.50 -18.03 -20.13
CA GLU A 193 -1.88 -19.46 -20.01
C GLU A 193 -1.68 -19.96 -18.56
N VAL A 194 -0.54 -19.62 -17.95
CA VAL A 194 -0.26 -19.98 -16.57
C VAL A 194 -1.19 -19.24 -15.60
N ALA A 195 -1.47 -17.97 -15.88
CA ALA A 195 -2.44 -17.19 -15.12
C ALA A 195 -3.84 -17.80 -15.14
N GLN A 196 -4.30 -18.26 -16.31
CA GLN A 196 -5.57 -18.96 -16.45
C GLN A 196 -5.61 -20.23 -15.59
N THR A 197 -4.52 -20.98 -15.56
CA THR A 197 -4.41 -22.19 -14.72
C THR A 197 -4.52 -21.84 -13.23
N TYR A 198 -3.88 -20.76 -12.78
CA TYR A 198 -3.96 -20.33 -11.39
C TYR A 198 -5.35 -19.83 -11.01
N ILE A 199 -6.03 -19.11 -11.91
CA ILE A 199 -7.43 -18.66 -11.69
C ILE A 199 -8.35 -19.86 -11.46
N THR A 200 -8.21 -20.94 -12.23
CA THR A 200 -9.02 -22.16 -12.02
C THR A 200 -8.74 -22.86 -10.69
N GLN A 201 -7.60 -22.57 -10.06
CA GLN A 201 -7.22 -23.05 -8.72
C GLN A 201 -7.64 -22.09 -7.60
N GLY A 202 -8.40 -21.04 -7.92
CA GLY A 202 -8.82 -20.02 -6.94
C GLY A 202 -7.77 -18.98 -6.61
N ALA A 203 -6.80 -18.75 -7.48
CA ALA A 203 -5.80 -17.70 -7.28
C ALA A 203 -6.42 -16.31 -7.37
N LEU A 204 -5.89 -15.39 -6.57
CA LEU A 204 -6.29 -13.99 -6.48
C LEU A 204 -5.17 -13.09 -6.98
N TRP A 205 -5.51 -11.93 -7.54
CA TRP A 205 -4.52 -10.88 -7.76
C TRP A 205 -4.05 -10.28 -6.45
N ASN A 206 -2.77 -9.91 -6.37
CA ASN A 206 -2.25 -9.15 -5.24
C ASN A 206 -2.77 -7.71 -5.28
N GLY A 207 -3.73 -7.39 -4.42
CA GLY A 207 -4.38 -6.08 -4.34
C GLY A 207 -3.85 -5.17 -3.25
N GLY A 208 -3.08 -5.70 -2.31
CA GLY A 208 -2.51 -4.94 -1.21
C GLY A 208 -1.65 -5.80 -0.30
N VAL A 209 -0.73 -5.16 0.40
CA VAL A 209 0.22 -5.81 1.30
C VAL A 209 0.21 -5.11 2.63
N CYS A 210 0.15 -5.87 3.72
CA CYS A 210 0.42 -5.38 5.06
C CYS A 210 1.59 -6.13 5.67
N LEU A 211 2.54 -5.39 6.22
CA LEU A 211 3.74 -5.91 6.86
C LEU A 211 3.68 -5.69 8.36
N HIS A 212 4.07 -6.69 9.15
CA HIS A 212 4.56 -6.42 10.49
C HIS A 212 5.87 -5.63 10.40
N PHE A 213 6.00 -4.61 11.23
CA PHE A 213 7.14 -3.69 11.17
C PHE A 213 8.48 -4.39 11.45
N ASP A 214 8.49 -5.40 12.31
CA ASP A 214 9.66 -6.24 12.59
C ASP A 214 10.26 -6.87 11.35
N LEU A 215 9.46 -7.32 10.39
CA LEU A 215 9.95 -7.91 9.14
C LEU A 215 10.73 -6.88 8.32
N ALA A 216 10.22 -5.65 8.22
CA ALA A 216 10.89 -4.57 7.49
C ALA A 216 12.24 -4.20 8.12
N MET A 217 12.37 -4.36 9.44
CA MET A 217 13.63 -4.09 10.17
C MET A 217 14.61 -5.26 10.11
N TYR A 218 14.16 -6.49 10.15
CA TYR A 218 14.98 -7.68 9.95
C TYR A 218 15.75 -7.61 8.63
N TRP A 219 15.11 -7.11 7.58
CA TRP A 219 15.76 -6.95 6.28
C TRP A 219 16.83 -5.85 6.25
N LYS A 220 16.67 -4.79 7.02
CA LYS A 220 17.71 -3.74 7.15
C LYS A 220 19.02 -4.29 7.71
N GLU A 221 18.94 -5.23 8.63
CA GLU A 221 20.11 -5.82 9.31
C GLU A 221 20.80 -6.91 8.50
N HIS A 222 20.11 -7.54 7.52
CA HIS A 222 20.61 -8.71 6.79
C HIS A 222 20.92 -8.42 5.30
N ILE A 223 20.70 -7.19 4.80
CA ILE A 223 20.96 -6.80 3.40
C ILE A 223 22.05 -5.72 3.31
N SER A 224 22.78 -5.47 4.38
CA SER A 224 23.94 -4.56 4.38
C SER A 224 25.21 -5.22 3.83
#